data_907c31cccbee9b2f7d373a89a6a7f681
#
_entry.id   907c31cccbee9b2f7d373a89a6a7f681
#
_cell.length_a   1.000
_cell.length_b   1.000
_cell.length_c   1.000
_cell.angle_alpha   90.00
_cell.angle_beta   90.00
_cell.angle_gamma   90.00
#
_symmetry.space_group_name_H-M   'P 1'
#
loop_
_entity.id
_entity.type
_entity.pdbx_description
1 polymer ?
#
loop_
_entity_poly.entity_id
_entity_poly.type
_entity_poly.pdbx_seq_one_letter_code
_entity_poly.pdbx_strand_id
1 'polypeptide(L)'
;DVILGAGDRIRANPLYTPMLVLVLLGALTKSAQFPFQFWLPRAMAAPTPVSAYLHSATMVKAGVFLLARLWPALSGTEQWFWLVGGAGAITLVLGAYVAMFQTDLKGLLAYSTISHLGLITLLLGLNRDLAAVAAVFHIMNHATFKASLFMAAGIIDHETGTRDMRRLSGLWKAMPITGTLAFVASAAMAGVPLMNGFLSKEMFFAETVDLSAMPWLDFGLPIAATVAGIFAVVYSLRFAVDVF
;
A
#
# COMPACT_ATOMS: atom_id res chain seq x y z
N ASP A 1 -22.54 -0.86 -15.25
CA ASP A 1 -23.54 -1.65 -14.52
C ASP A 1 -23.78 -3.03 -15.15
N VAL A 2 -23.87 -3.15 -16.49
CA VAL A 2 -24.06 -4.46 -17.16
C VAL A 2 -22.99 -5.49 -16.81
N ILE A 3 -21.70 -5.10 -16.83
CA ILE A 3 -20.57 -5.99 -16.48
C ILE A 3 -20.63 -6.42 -15.01
N LEU A 4 -20.95 -5.49 -14.10
CA LEU A 4 -21.02 -5.78 -12.67
C LEU A 4 -22.19 -6.71 -12.31
N GLY A 5 -23.29 -6.64 -13.06
CA GLY A 5 -24.45 -7.54 -12.89
C GLY A 5 -24.29 -8.91 -13.58
N ALA A 6 -23.24 -9.10 -14.39
CA ALA A 6 -23.00 -10.33 -15.14
C ALA A 6 -21.95 -11.26 -14.47
N GLY A 7 -21.62 -11.04 -13.20
CA GLY A 7 -20.52 -11.73 -12.51
C GLY A 7 -20.58 -13.26 -12.62
N ASP A 8 -21.73 -13.88 -12.37
CA ASP A 8 -21.89 -15.33 -12.45
C ASP A 8 -21.61 -15.89 -13.85
N ARG A 9 -22.08 -15.17 -14.89
CA ARG A 9 -21.83 -15.56 -16.29
C ARG A 9 -20.34 -15.41 -16.65
N ILE A 10 -19.69 -14.39 -16.13
CA ILE A 10 -18.27 -14.14 -16.36
C ILE A 10 -17.43 -15.22 -15.70
N ARG A 11 -17.71 -15.55 -14.43
CA ARG A 11 -17.00 -16.57 -13.67
C ARG A 11 -17.18 -17.98 -14.23
N ALA A 12 -18.36 -18.30 -14.77
CA ALA A 12 -18.65 -19.58 -15.40
C ALA A 12 -18.07 -19.73 -16.81
N ASN A 13 -17.54 -18.65 -17.42
CA ASN A 13 -17.00 -18.70 -18.77
C ASN A 13 -15.62 -19.38 -18.81
N PRO A 14 -15.34 -20.31 -19.77
CA PRO A 14 -14.03 -20.91 -19.91
C PRO A 14 -12.88 -19.92 -20.13
N LEU A 15 -13.17 -18.73 -20.66
CA LEU A 15 -12.19 -17.66 -20.86
C LEU A 15 -11.97 -16.79 -19.61
N TYR A 16 -12.58 -17.11 -18.47
CA TYR A 16 -12.45 -16.34 -17.24
C TYR A 16 -10.99 -16.20 -16.80
N THR A 17 -10.26 -17.30 -16.70
CA THR A 17 -8.87 -17.29 -16.25
C THR A 17 -7.94 -16.47 -17.16
N PRO A 18 -7.90 -16.67 -18.49
CA PRO A 18 -7.09 -15.82 -19.35
C PRO A 18 -7.50 -14.35 -19.34
N MET A 19 -8.78 -14.05 -19.27
CA MET A 19 -9.27 -12.67 -19.11
C MET A 19 -8.79 -12.05 -17.78
N LEU A 20 -8.92 -12.80 -16.67
CA LEU A 20 -8.45 -12.37 -15.36
C LEU A 20 -6.95 -12.07 -15.38
N VAL A 21 -6.13 -12.95 -15.96
CA VAL A 21 -4.68 -12.72 -16.07
C VAL A 21 -4.36 -11.42 -16.84
N LEU A 22 -5.04 -11.15 -17.93
CA LEU A 22 -4.83 -9.92 -18.71
C LEU A 22 -5.21 -8.67 -17.93
N VAL A 23 -6.34 -8.69 -17.22
CA VAL A 23 -6.75 -7.60 -16.32
C VAL A 23 -5.73 -7.40 -15.22
N LEU A 24 -5.25 -8.48 -14.60
CA LEU A 24 -4.24 -8.43 -13.54
C LEU A 24 -2.91 -7.89 -14.04
N LEU A 25 -2.43 -8.29 -15.21
CA LEU A 25 -1.20 -7.74 -15.79
C LEU A 25 -1.27 -6.21 -15.90
N GLY A 26 -2.39 -5.68 -16.38
CA GLY A 26 -2.60 -4.23 -16.44
C GLY A 26 -2.68 -3.57 -15.06
N ALA A 27 -3.48 -4.13 -14.15
CA ALA A 27 -3.70 -3.57 -12.81
C ALA A 27 -2.43 -3.63 -11.95
N LEU A 28 -1.74 -4.77 -11.92
CA LEU A 28 -0.52 -4.99 -11.13
C LEU A 28 0.64 -4.13 -11.64
N THR A 29 0.80 -4.00 -12.95
CA THR A 29 1.81 -3.10 -13.55
C THR A 29 1.54 -1.66 -13.14
N LYS A 30 0.30 -1.19 -13.26
CA LYS A 30 -0.08 0.19 -12.94
C LYS A 30 0.07 0.51 -11.46
N SER A 31 -0.22 -0.44 -10.58
CA SER A 31 -0.14 -0.27 -9.12
C SER A 31 1.19 -0.76 -8.51
N ALA A 32 2.22 -0.92 -9.32
CA ALA A 32 3.56 -1.31 -8.87
C ALA A 32 3.56 -2.54 -7.95
N GLN A 33 2.77 -3.56 -8.30
CA GLN A 33 2.73 -4.83 -7.59
C GLN A 33 3.81 -5.78 -8.09
N PHE A 34 4.20 -6.75 -7.26
CA PHE A 34 5.10 -7.81 -7.68
C PHE A 34 4.53 -8.54 -8.92
N PRO A 35 5.34 -8.83 -9.94
CA PRO A 35 6.79 -8.55 -10.07
C PRO A 35 7.11 -7.18 -10.71
N PHE A 36 6.14 -6.28 -10.89
CA PHE A 36 6.29 -5.03 -11.67
C PHE A 36 6.63 -3.79 -10.81
N GLN A 37 6.99 -3.94 -9.54
CA GLN A 37 7.20 -2.85 -8.57
C GLN A 37 8.43 -1.97 -8.88
N PHE A 38 9.35 -2.41 -9.69
CA PHE A 38 10.67 -1.80 -9.90
C PHE A 38 10.64 -0.39 -10.51
N TRP A 39 9.57 -0.01 -11.20
CA TRP A 39 9.47 1.31 -11.84
C TRP A 39 9.16 2.42 -10.83
N LEU A 40 8.43 2.14 -9.76
CA LEU A 40 7.96 3.16 -8.82
C LEU A 40 9.12 3.86 -8.08
N PRO A 41 10.12 3.18 -7.51
CA PRO A 41 11.27 3.86 -6.92
C PRO A 41 12.08 4.69 -7.93
N ARG A 42 12.19 4.25 -9.17
CA ARG A 42 12.86 5.00 -10.25
C ARG A 42 12.12 6.28 -10.63
N ALA A 43 10.81 6.28 -10.54
CA ALA A 43 9.97 7.46 -10.78
C ALA A 43 10.16 8.57 -9.73
N MET A 44 10.84 8.29 -8.60
CA MET A 44 11.15 9.30 -7.57
C MET A 44 12.18 10.35 -8.02
N ALA A 45 12.77 10.23 -9.19
CA ALA A 45 13.58 11.28 -9.82
C ALA A 45 12.76 12.53 -10.18
N ALA A 46 11.45 12.40 -10.33
CA ALA A 46 10.54 13.51 -10.61
C ALA A 46 10.49 14.54 -9.45
N PRO A 47 10.14 15.81 -9.75
CA PRO A 47 9.93 16.83 -8.71
C PRO A 47 8.92 16.37 -7.65
N THR A 48 9.13 16.74 -6.38
CA THR A 48 8.34 16.20 -5.25
C THR A 48 6.85 16.51 -5.33
N PRO A 49 6.37 17.70 -5.75
CA PRO A 49 4.93 17.93 -5.90
C PRO A 49 4.26 16.95 -6.87
N VAL A 50 4.95 16.61 -7.97
CA VAL A 50 4.49 15.60 -8.93
C VAL A 50 4.46 14.21 -8.29
N SER A 51 5.52 13.85 -7.55
CA SER A 51 5.58 12.58 -6.81
C SER A 51 4.46 12.49 -5.76
N ALA A 52 4.19 13.57 -5.02
CA ALA A 52 3.11 13.61 -4.04
C ALA A 52 1.75 13.34 -4.69
N TYR A 53 1.44 13.97 -5.81
CA TYR A 53 0.19 13.78 -6.53
C TYR A 53 0.06 12.37 -7.14
N LEU A 54 1.07 11.93 -7.88
CA LEU A 54 1.00 10.66 -8.62
C LEU A 54 1.05 9.43 -7.71
N HIS A 55 1.81 9.49 -6.62
CA HIS A 55 2.10 8.32 -5.79
C HIS A 55 1.26 8.26 -4.50
N SER A 56 0.60 9.35 -4.09
CA SER A 56 -0.33 9.32 -2.96
C SER A 56 -1.76 9.02 -3.37
N ALA A 57 -2.29 9.70 -4.41
CA ALA A 57 -3.73 9.72 -4.66
C ALA A 57 -4.16 9.14 -6.01
N THR A 58 -3.31 9.17 -7.05
CA THR A 58 -3.78 8.98 -8.43
C THR A 58 -3.19 7.75 -9.13
N MET A 59 -2.05 7.88 -9.77
CA MET A 59 -1.52 6.92 -10.74
C MET A 59 -1.37 5.49 -10.18
N VAL A 60 -0.73 5.36 -9.02
CA VAL A 60 -0.48 4.05 -8.40
C VAL A 60 -1.74 3.39 -7.87
N LYS A 61 -2.81 4.15 -7.66
CA LYS A 61 -4.10 3.61 -7.20
C LYS A 61 -5.02 3.17 -8.33
N ALA A 62 -4.73 3.57 -9.57
CA ALA A 62 -5.58 3.23 -10.71
C ALA A 62 -5.77 1.72 -10.88
N GLY A 63 -4.71 0.92 -10.68
CA GLY A 63 -4.80 -0.55 -10.78
C GLY A 63 -5.62 -1.15 -9.64
N VAL A 64 -5.34 -0.78 -8.37
CA VAL A 64 -6.12 -1.30 -7.23
C VAL A 64 -7.57 -0.78 -7.26
N PHE A 65 -7.80 0.43 -7.78
CA PHE A 65 -9.15 0.93 -8.02
C PHE A 65 -9.90 0.10 -9.07
N LEU A 66 -9.21 -0.27 -10.16
CA LEU A 66 -9.79 -1.17 -11.17
C LEU A 66 -10.16 -2.51 -10.56
N LEU A 67 -9.28 -3.10 -9.73
CA LEU A 67 -9.57 -4.36 -9.03
C LEU A 67 -10.77 -4.21 -8.09
N ALA A 68 -10.84 -3.13 -7.31
CA ALA A 68 -11.96 -2.85 -6.42
C ALA A 68 -13.28 -2.64 -7.21
N ARG A 69 -13.22 -1.96 -8.37
CA ARG A 69 -14.39 -1.75 -9.22
C ARG A 69 -14.90 -3.03 -9.87
N LEU A 70 -14.00 -3.92 -10.26
CA LEU A 70 -14.33 -5.20 -10.88
C LEU A 70 -14.54 -6.32 -9.84
N TRP A 71 -14.32 -6.05 -8.58
CA TRP A 71 -14.44 -7.01 -7.49
C TRP A 71 -15.79 -7.75 -7.50
N PRO A 72 -16.97 -7.09 -7.65
CA PRO A 72 -18.26 -7.78 -7.66
C PRO A 72 -18.43 -8.77 -8.82
N ALA A 73 -17.75 -8.51 -9.94
CA ALA A 73 -17.84 -9.35 -11.14
C ALA A 73 -16.81 -10.49 -11.18
N LEU A 74 -15.61 -10.26 -10.64
CA LEU A 74 -14.48 -11.17 -10.79
C LEU A 74 -14.09 -11.91 -9.51
N SER A 75 -14.45 -11.43 -8.32
CA SER A 75 -14.12 -12.09 -7.05
C SER A 75 -14.94 -13.37 -6.83
N GLY A 76 -14.65 -14.10 -5.74
CA GLY A 76 -15.37 -15.30 -5.34
C GLY A 76 -14.86 -16.58 -5.99
N THR A 77 -13.74 -16.54 -6.73
CA THR A 77 -13.09 -17.70 -7.33
C THR A 77 -11.76 -18.03 -6.65
N GLU A 78 -11.34 -19.29 -6.74
CA GLU A 78 -10.04 -19.71 -6.25
C GLU A 78 -8.90 -19.03 -7.01
N GLN A 79 -9.05 -18.85 -8.32
CA GLN A 79 -8.08 -18.13 -9.15
C GLN A 79 -7.88 -16.68 -8.71
N TRP A 80 -8.96 -15.97 -8.37
CA TRP A 80 -8.90 -14.62 -7.83
C TRP A 80 -8.13 -14.58 -6.52
N PHE A 81 -8.47 -15.49 -5.58
CA PHE A 81 -7.81 -15.58 -4.29
C PHE A 81 -6.29 -15.74 -4.44
N TRP A 82 -5.84 -16.72 -5.23
CA TRP A 82 -4.42 -17.02 -5.39
C TRP A 82 -3.67 -15.96 -6.18
N LEU A 83 -4.23 -15.46 -7.28
CA LEU A 83 -3.54 -14.50 -8.15
C LEU A 83 -3.52 -13.10 -7.52
N VAL A 84 -4.65 -12.59 -7.05
CA VAL A 84 -4.74 -11.25 -6.47
C VAL A 84 -4.21 -11.24 -5.05
N GLY A 85 -4.68 -12.15 -4.20
CA GLY A 85 -4.24 -12.25 -2.82
C GLY A 85 -2.76 -12.59 -2.70
N GLY A 86 -2.27 -13.56 -3.49
CA GLY A 86 -0.85 -13.93 -3.53
C GLY A 86 0.06 -12.80 -3.98
N ALA A 87 -0.29 -12.10 -5.07
CA ALA A 87 0.47 -10.94 -5.54
C ALA A 87 0.48 -9.83 -4.47
N GLY A 88 -0.66 -9.59 -3.82
CA GLY A 88 -0.78 -8.62 -2.72
C GLY A 88 0.09 -8.97 -1.51
N ALA A 89 0.05 -10.23 -1.06
CA ALA A 89 0.84 -10.70 0.08
C ALA A 89 2.36 -10.57 -0.16
N ILE A 90 2.82 -11.02 -1.33
CA ILE A 90 4.25 -10.90 -1.71
C ILE A 90 4.65 -9.41 -1.76
N THR A 91 3.83 -8.58 -2.38
CA THR A 91 4.10 -7.14 -2.52
C THR A 91 4.14 -6.44 -1.16
N LEU A 92 3.22 -6.77 -0.27
CA LEU A 92 3.14 -6.24 1.09
C LEU A 92 4.46 -6.47 1.85
N VAL A 93 4.90 -7.73 1.93
CA VAL A 93 6.10 -8.10 2.69
C VAL A 93 7.37 -7.57 2.04
N LEU A 94 7.50 -7.74 0.72
CA LEU A 94 8.66 -7.27 -0.05
C LEU A 94 8.81 -5.75 0.06
N GLY A 95 7.71 -5.00 -0.15
CA GLY A 95 7.72 -3.55 -0.06
C GLY A 95 8.10 -3.06 1.33
N ALA A 96 7.53 -3.66 2.39
CA ALA A 96 7.83 -3.31 3.77
C ALA A 96 9.30 -3.61 4.14
N TYR A 97 9.80 -4.77 3.75
CA TYR A 97 11.18 -5.17 3.99
C TYR A 97 12.18 -4.22 3.32
N VAL A 98 12.00 -3.92 2.03
CA VAL A 98 12.92 -3.03 1.31
C VAL A 98 12.83 -1.59 1.80
N ALA A 99 11.63 -1.11 2.20
CA ALA A 99 11.45 0.22 2.77
C ALA A 99 12.30 0.45 4.02
N MET A 100 12.46 -0.58 4.85
CA MET A 100 13.23 -0.52 6.09
C MET A 100 14.71 -0.17 5.87
N PHE A 101 15.29 -0.54 4.73
CA PHE A 101 16.71 -0.31 4.42
C PHE A 101 16.97 0.94 3.56
N GLN A 102 15.92 1.66 3.15
CA GLN A 102 16.11 2.87 2.34
C GLN A 102 16.75 3.99 3.17
N THR A 103 17.64 4.71 2.53
CA THR A 103 18.31 5.90 3.10
C THR A 103 17.86 7.20 2.44
N ASP A 104 17.22 7.12 1.27
CA ASP A 104 16.59 8.26 0.59
C ASP A 104 15.15 8.40 1.04
N LEU A 105 14.73 9.62 1.43
CA LEU A 105 13.36 9.90 1.90
C LEU A 105 12.29 9.49 0.89
N LYS A 106 12.45 9.85 -0.37
CA LYS A 106 11.50 9.46 -1.43
C LYS A 106 11.54 7.97 -1.71
N GLY A 107 12.72 7.35 -1.61
CA GLY A 107 12.90 5.90 -1.75
C GLY A 107 12.13 5.13 -0.68
N LEU A 108 12.25 5.55 0.59
CA LEU A 108 11.50 4.99 1.71
C LEU A 108 10.00 5.12 1.48
N LEU A 109 9.54 6.32 1.09
CA LEU A 109 8.12 6.56 0.80
C LEU A 109 7.62 5.74 -0.39
N ALA A 110 8.44 5.51 -1.42
CA ALA A 110 8.08 4.70 -2.57
C ALA A 110 7.87 3.22 -2.19
N TYR A 111 8.84 2.61 -1.49
CA TYR A 111 8.72 1.21 -1.07
C TYR A 111 7.63 1.01 -0.02
N SER A 112 7.43 1.96 0.90
CA SER A 112 6.29 1.90 1.80
C SER A 112 4.94 2.07 1.06
N THR A 113 4.89 2.81 -0.05
CA THR A 113 3.71 2.86 -0.94
C THR A 113 3.46 1.51 -1.60
N ILE A 114 4.50 0.83 -2.12
CA ILE A 114 4.39 -0.52 -2.68
C ILE A 114 3.79 -1.48 -1.63
N SER A 115 4.29 -1.44 -0.40
CA SER A 115 3.77 -2.26 0.71
C SER A 115 2.29 -2.01 0.98
N HIS A 116 1.88 -0.75 1.13
CA HIS A 116 0.47 -0.42 1.38
C HIS A 116 -0.45 -0.77 0.20
N LEU A 117 0.02 -0.63 -1.05
CA LEU A 117 -0.72 -1.11 -2.22
C LEU A 117 -0.83 -2.63 -2.22
N GLY A 118 0.20 -3.35 -1.76
CA GLY A 118 0.17 -4.79 -1.54
C GLY A 118 -0.89 -5.19 -0.50
N LEU A 119 -1.00 -4.45 0.61
CA LEU A 119 -2.05 -4.64 1.62
C LEU A 119 -3.45 -4.50 1.01
N ILE A 120 -3.69 -3.44 0.21
CA ILE A 120 -4.97 -3.22 -0.46
C ILE A 120 -5.28 -4.36 -1.43
N THR A 121 -4.30 -4.78 -2.21
CA THR A 121 -4.45 -5.87 -3.18
C THR A 121 -4.74 -7.20 -2.48
N LEU A 122 -4.06 -7.49 -1.36
CA LEU A 122 -4.32 -8.66 -0.54
C LEU A 122 -5.76 -8.66 -0.01
N LEU A 123 -6.23 -7.56 0.58
CA LEU A 123 -7.61 -7.45 1.07
C LEU A 123 -8.64 -7.72 -0.03
N LEU A 124 -8.44 -7.16 -1.23
CA LEU A 124 -9.32 -7.43 -2.37
C LEU A 124 -9.26 -8.91 -2.81
N GLY A 125 -8.13 -9.58 -2.58
CA GLY A 125 -7.94 -10.99 -2.91
C GLY A 125 -8.63 -11.97 -1.95
N LEU A 126 -8.99 -11.56 -0.72
CA LEU A 126 -9.54 -12.46 0.30
C LEU A 126 -10.98 -12.95 0.04
N ASN A 127 -11.65 -12.47 -1.01
CA ASN A 127 -13.03 -12.84 -1.36
C ASN A 127 -14.08 -12.59 -0.23
N ARG A 128 -13.85 -11.58 0.62
CA ARG A 128 -14.74 -11.23 1.74
C ARG A 128 -15.23 -9.79 1.59
N ASP A 129 -16.51 -9.55 1.83
CA ASP A 129 -17.11 -8.22 1.68
C ASP A 129 -16.46 -7.18 2.60
N LEU A 130 -16.23 -7.53 3.86
CA LEU A 130 -15.58 -6.65 4.83
C LEU A 130 -14.12 -6.36 4.45
N ALA A 131 -13.41 -7.33 3.88
CA ALA A 131 -12.07 -7.11 3.36
C ALA A 131 -12.06 -6.11 2.19
N ALA A 132 -13.04 -6.19 1.29
CA ALA A 132 -13.19 -5.22 0.21
C ALA A 132 -13.49 -3.80 0.75
N VAL A 133 -14.35 -3.68 1.77
CA VAL A 133 -14.61 -2.41 2.46
C VAL A 133 -13.33 -1.89 3.13
N ALA A 134 -12.59 -2.73 3.84
CA ALA A 134 -11.31 -2.39 4.47
C ALA A 134 -10.29 -1.90 3.43
N ALA A 135 -10.24 -2.53 2.25
CA ALA A 135 -9.36 -2.11 1.14
C ALA A 135 -9.68 -0.70 0.68
N VAL A 136 -10.95 -0.38 0.41
CA VAL A 136 -11.40 0.95 -0.02
C VAL A 136 -11.11 1.99 1.06
N PHE A 137 -11.42 1.67 2.32
CA PHE A 137 -11.12 2.55 3.45
C PHE A 137 -9.61 2.82 3.59
N HIS A 138 -8.79 1.79 3.41
CA HIS A 138 -7.33 1.97 3.44
C HIS A 138 -6.81 2.79 2.25
N ILE A 139 -7.43 2.72 1.06
CA ILE A 139 -7.10 3.60 -0.08
C ILE A 139 -7.24 5.07 0.31
N MET A 140 -8.32 5.44 1.00
CA MET A 140 -8.57 6.83 1.43
C MET A 140 -7.55 7.28 2.49
N ASN A 141 -7.34 6.48 3.53
CA ASN A 141 -6.37 6.76 4.58
C ASN A 141 -4.95 6.89 4.05
N HIS A 142 -4.55 5.95 3.19
CA HIS A 142 -3.25 5.95 2.54
C HIS A 142 -3.04 7.22 1.69
N ALA A 143 -4.06 7.71 0.99
CA ALA A 143 -3.95 8.95 0.21
C ALA A 143 -3.55 10.12 1.11
N THR A 144 -4.21 10.25 2.25
CA THR A 144 -4.03 11.36 3.18
C THR A 144 -2.63 11.39 3.79
N PHE A 145 -2.21 10.30 4.47
CA PHE A 145 -0.91 10.32 5.13
C PHE A 145 0.26 10.29 4.13
N LYS A 146 0.12 9.67 2.97
CA LYS A 146 1.17 9.68 1.95
C LYS A 146 1.35 11.04 1.28
N ALA A 147 0.26 11.76 0.99
CA ALA A 147 0.36 13.11 0.47
C ALA A 147 1.15 13.99 1.46
N SER A 148 0.80 13.94 2.74
CA SER A 148 1.48 14.72 3.79
C SER A 148 2.97 14.36 3.90
N LEU A 149 3.33 13.08 3.86
CA LEU A 149 4.73 12.64 3.96
C LEU A 149 5.55 13.02 2.72
N PHE A 150 4.99 12.89 1.52
CA PHE A 150 5.67 13.34 0.29
C PHE A 150 5.85 14.85 0.28
N MET A 151 4.86 15.62 0.73
CA MET A 151 5.00 17.09 0.84
C MET A 151 6.07 17.46 1.86
N ALA A 152 6.11 16.80 3.03
CA ALA A 152 7.16 16.98 4.02
C ALA A 152 8.55 16.66 3.45
N ALA A 153 8.69 15.53 2.77
CA ALA A 153 9.94 15.16 2.09
C ALA A 153 10.36 16.18 1.03
N GLY A 154 9.38 16.81 0.35
CA GLY A 154 9.64 17.89 -0.61
C GLY A 154 10.16 19.17 0.01
N ILE A 155 9.57 19.57 1.13
CA ILE A 155 10.01 20.74 1.89
C ILE A 155 11.44 20.50 2.41
N ILE A 156 11.70 19.32 2.98
CA ILE A 156 13.03 18.95 3.46
C ILE A 156 14.06 19.01 2.32
N ASP A 157 13.76 18.38 1.16
CA ASP A 157 14.64 18.36 -0.02
C ASP A 157 14.96 19.79 -0.51
N HIS A 158 13.95 20.67 -0.54
CA HIS A 158 14.10 22.07 -0.97
C HIS A 158 14.94 22.90 0.01
N GLU A 159 14.68 22.81 1.30
CA GLU A 159 15.33 23.66 2.31
C GLU A 159 16.74 23.17 2.70
N THR A 160 16.97 21.86 2.66
CA THR A 160 18.28 21.29 3.06
C THR A 160 19.18 20.91 1.89
N GLY A 161 18.64 20.86 0.67
CA GLY A 161 19.35 20.43 -0.54
C GLY A 161 19.71 18.94 -0.54
N THR A 162 19.12 18.12 0.36
CA THR A 162 19.41 16.68 0.44
C THR A 162 18.20 15.87 0.87
N ARG A 163 18.12 14.63 0.36
CA ARG A 163 17.11 13.62 0.75
C ARG A 163 17.73 12.46 1.51
N ASP A 164 19.04 12.47 1.70
CA ASP A 164 19.75 11.39 2.41
C ASP A 164 19.54 11.52 3.91
N MET A 165 18.74 10.61 4.47
CA MET A 165 18.40 10.59 5.89
C MET A 165 19.61 10.52 6.80
N ARG A 166 20.75 9.97 6.34
CA ARG A 166 22.00 9.90 7.12
C ARG A 166 22.66 11.26 7.32
N ARG A 167 22.27 12.27 6.53
CA ARG A 167 22.79 13.65 6.59
C ARG A 167 21.79 14.61 7.25
N LEU A 168 20.60 14.09 7.58
CA LEU A 168 19.51 14.86 8.17
C LEU A 168 19.41 14.48 9.64
N SER A 169 19.37 15.48 10.53
CA SER A 169 19.05 15.25 11.94
C SER A 169 18.68 16.58 12.62
N GLY A 170 17.77 16.50 13.60
CA GLY A 170 17.42 17.65 14.44
C GLY A 170 16.63 18.74 13.71
N LEU A 171 15.97 18.44 12.59
CA LEU A 171 15.21 19.43 11.81
C LEU A 171 14.00 19.97 12.54
N TRP A 172 13.59 19.36 13.67
CA TRP A 172 12.47 19.82 14.48
C TRP A 172 12.59 21.30 14.88
N LYS A 173 13.80 21.76 15.24
CA LYS A 173 14.04 23.16 15.63
C LYS A 173 13.94 24.13 14.45
N ALA A 174 14.36 23.69 13.26
CA ALA A 174 14.36 24.53 12.06
C ALA A 174 12.99 24.54 11.36
N MET A 175 12.28 23.43 11.40
CA MET A 175 11.01 23.23 10.67
C MET A 175 9.94 22.59 11.58
N PRO A 176 9.47 23.27 12.65
CA PRO A 176 8.58 22.68 13.64
C PRO A 176 7.20 22.32 13.07
N ILE A 177 6.66 23.09 12.13
CA ILE A 177 5.37 22.84 11.49
C ILE A 177 5.47 21.57 10.61
N THR A 178 6.48 21.51 9.76
CA THR A 178 6.75 20.36 8.90
C THR A 178 7.02 19.09 9.74
N GLY A 179 7.78 19.24 10.82
CA GLY A 179 8.05 18.15 11.77
C GLY A 179 6.77 17.60 12.40
N THR A 180 5.92 18.49 12.92
CA THR A 180 4.62 18.08 13.50
C THR A 180 3.75 17.32 12.50
N LEU A 181 3.61 17.83 11.28
CA LEU A 181 2.84 17.18 10.22
C LEU A 181 3.46 15.82 9.83
N ALA A 182 4.78 15.75 9.73
CA ALA A 182 5.50 14.51 9.42
C ALA A 182 5.31 13.46 10.53
N PHE A 183 5.37 13.85 11.80
CA PHE A 183 5.11 12.94 12.94
C PHE A 183 3.69 12.41 12.92
N VAL A 184 2.68 13.28 12.77
CA VAL A 184 1.27 12.86 12.70
C VAL A 184 1.02 11.91 11.53
N ALA A 185 1.56 12.23 10.35
CA ALA A 185 1.39 11.40 9.17
C ALA A 185 2.17 10.07 9.28
N SER A 186 3.36 10.06 9.89
CA SER A 186 4.13 8.84 10.19
C SER A 186 3.43 7.98 11.23
N ALA A 187 2.83 8.57 12.27
CA ALA A 187 2.02 7.87 13.25
C ALA A 187 0.78 7.22 12.61
N ALA A 188 0.12 7.93 11.70
CA ALA A 188 -0.99 7.38 10.92
C ALA A 188 -0.52 6.23 10.01
N MET A 189 0.64 6.36 9.35
CA MET A 189 1.25 5.32 8.53
C MET A 189 1.65 4.10 9.36
N ALA A 190 2.18 4.30 10.56
CA ALA A 190 2.52 3.22 11.51
C ALA A 190 1.27 2.48 12.03
N GLY A 191 0.13 3.17 12.11
CA GLY A 191 -1.10 2.63 12.70
C GLY A 191 -1.16 2.86 14.20
N VAL A 192 -0.71 4.02 14.67
CA VAL A 192 -0.84 4.40 16.09
C VAL A 192 -2.31 4.63 16.43
N PRO A 193 -2.81 4.13 17.59
CA PRO A 193 -4.17 4.39 18.04
C PRO A 193 -4.56 5.86 17.98
N LEU A 194 -5.83 6.15 17.72
CA LEU A 194 -6.42 7.47 17.48
C LEU A 194 -6.12 8.09 16.10
N MET A 195 -5.24 7.49 15.30
CA MET A 195 -5.00 7.92 13.93
C MET A 195 -5.87 7.14 12.94
N ASN A 196 -6.19 7.76 11.79
CA ASN A 196 -7.01 7.14 10.74
C ASN A 196 -6.42 5.82 10.20
N GLY A 197 -5.08 5.71 10.16
CA GLY A 197 -4.38 4.51 9.73
C GLY A 197 -4.57 3.31 10.66
N PHE A 198 -4.82 3.55 11.96
CA PHE A 198 -5.09 2.49 12.94
C PHE A 198 -6.33 1.68 12.57
N LEU A 199 -7.46 2.36 12.37
CA LEU A 199 -8.73 1.68 12.05
C LEU A 199 -8.64 0.80 10.81
N SER A 200 -8.00 1.31 9.75
CA SER A 200 -7.86 0.52 8.51
C SER A 200 -6.89 -0.65 8.65
N LYS A 201 -5.89 -0.56 9.51
CA LYS A 201 -4.99 -1.67 9.82
C LYS A 201 -5.64 -2.69 10.75
N GLU A 202 -6.43 -2.25 11.72
CA GLU A 202 -7.22 -3.12 12.57
C GLU A 202 -8.16 -3.98 11.72
N MET A 203 -8.91 -3.37 10.81
CA MET A 203 -9.74 -4.11 9.85
C MET A 203 -8.89 -5.09 9.00
N PHE A 204 -7.71 -4.67 8.55
CA PHE A 204 -6.81 -5.55 7.81
C PHE A 204 -6.40 -6.78 8.63
N PHE A 205 -5.97 -6.59 9.89
CA PHE A 205 -5.59 -7.70 10.75
C PHE A 205 -6.78 -8.62 11.05
N ALA A 206 -7.96 -8.06 11.32
CA ALA A 206 -9.18 -8.84 11.54
C ALA A 206 -9.53 -9.73 10.34
N GLU A 207 -9.37 -9.21 9.11
CA GLU A 207 -9.67 -9.97 7.89
C GLU A 207 -8.58 -10.98 7.50
N THR A 208 -7.38 -10.91 8.07
CA THR A 208 -6.32 -11.92 7.86
C THR A 208 -6.41 -13.10 8.82
N VAL A 209 -7.18 -12.99 9.89
CA VAL A 209 -7.44 -14.06 10.85
C VAL A 209 -8.69 -14.83 10.44
N ASP A 210 -8.72 -16.14 10.67
CA ASP A 210 -9.88 -17.00 10.42
C ASP A 210 -10.33 -17.04 8.95
N LEU A 211 -9.45 -17.51 8.09
CA LEU A 211 -9.76 -17.73 6.67
C LEU A 211 -10.46 -19.06 6.39
N SER A 212 -10.56 -19.95 7.40
CA SER A 212 -11.29 -21.23 7.42
C SER A 212 -11.13 -22.18 6.21
N ALA A 213 -10.45 -21.75 5.17
CA ALA A 213 -10.31 -22.52 3.93
C ALA A 213 -9.12 -23.50 3.93
N MET A 214 -8.02 -23.13 4.61
CA MET A 214 -6.77 -23.93 4.64
C MET A 214 -6.00 -23.66 5.95
N PRO A 215 -5.77 -24.66 6.82
CA PRO A 215 -5.15 -24.46 8.13
C PRO A 215 -3.78 -23.74 8.12
N TRP A 216 -2.99 -23.94 7.07
CA TRP A 216 -1.68 -23.26 6.96
C TRP A 216 -1.80 -21.75 6.63
N LEU A 217 -2.88 -21.32 5.97
CA LEU A 217 -3.18 -19.91 5.71
C LEU A 217 -3.63 -19.18 6.97
N ASP A 218 -4.31 -19.86 7.89
CA ASP A 218 -4.76 -19.32 9.17
C ASP A 218 -3.59 -18.90 10.07
N PHE A 219 -2.41 -19.45 9.86
CA PHE A 219 -1.16 -19.03 10.51
C PHE A 219 -0.29 -18.17 9.59
N GLY A 220 -0.18 -18.52 8.32
CA GLY A 220 0.74 -17.87 7.37
C GLY A 220 0.41 -16.42 7.09
N LEU A 221 -0.86 -16.10 6.85
CA LEU A 221 -1.30 -14.74 6.55
C LEU A 221 -1.19 -13.79 7.77
N PRO A 222 -1.67 -14.15 8.98
CA PRO A 222 -1.45 -13.32 10.16
C PRO A 222 0.02 -13.09 10.49
N ILE A 223 0.88 -14.10 10.29
CA ILE A 223 2.33 -13.95 10.47
C ILE A 223 2.89 -12.95 9.44
N ALA A 224 2.57 -13.11 8.17
CA ALA A 224 3.02 -12.20 7.13
C ALA A 224 2.53 -10.76 7.37
N ALA A 225 1.26 -10.60 7.76
CA ALA A 225 0.67 -9.32 8.13
C ALA A 225 1.38 -8.67 9.32
N THR A 226 1.67 -9.46 10.36
CA THR A 226 2.37 -9.00 11.56
C THR A 226 3.80 -8.58 11.22
N VAL A 227 4.55 -9.37 10.47
CA VAL A 227 5.91 -9.04 10.04
C VAL A 227 5.92 -7.75 9.21
N ALA A 228 5.01 -7.62 8.24
CA ALA A 228 4.87 -6.39 7.46
C ALA A 228 4.45 -5.20 8.34
N GLY A 229 3.61 -5.43 9.35
CA GLY A 229 3.22 -4.44 10.36
C GLY A 229 4.42 -3.93 11.18
N ILE A 230 5.28 -4.84 11.66
CA ILE A 230 6.51 -4.49 12.38
C ILE A 230 7.41 -3.62 11.48
N PHE A 231 7.65 -4.03 10.24
CA PHE A 231 8.45 -3.24 9.30
C PHE A 231 7.80 -1.88 9.02
N ALA A 232 6.46 -1.82 8.98
CA ALA A 232 5.74 -0.55 8.79
C ALA A 232 5.99 0.43 9.94
N VAL A 233 6.01 -0.04 11.17
CA VAL A 233 6.38 0.78 12.34
C VAL A 233 7.83 1.24 12.23
N VAL A 234 8.76 0.35 11.89
CA VAL A 234 10.20 0.67 11.80
C VAL A 234 10.44 1.76 10.76
N TYR A 235 9.97 1.61 9.52
CA TYR A 235 10.23 2.64 8.50
C TYR A 235 9.49 3.95 8.76
N SER A 236 8.32 3.89 9.44
CA SER A 236 7.59 5.10 9.85
C SER A 236 8.34 5.88 10.93
N LEU A 237 8.89 5.16 11.93
CA LEU A 237 9.73 5.77 12.96
C LEU A 237 11.01 6.34 12.38
N ARG A 238 11.68 5.62 11.48
CA ARG A 238 12.87 6.11 10.81
C ARG A 238 12.61 7.43 10.07
N PHE A 239 11.50 7.54 9.34
CA PHE A 239 11.15 8.79 8.67
C PHE A 239 10.98 9.95 9.66
N ALA A 240 10.36 9.70 10.81
CA ALA A 240 10.08 10.74 11.80
C ALA A 240 11.29 11.07 12.69
N VAL A 241 11.96 10.04 13.23
CA VAL A 241 12.98 10.21 14.29
C VAL A 241 14.38 10.44 13.73
N ASP A 242 14.75 9.77 12.61
CA ASP A 242 16.09 9.95 12.05
C ASP A 242 16.25 11.34 11.41
N VAL A 243 15.15 12.00 11.01
CA VAL A 243 15.15 13.27 10.26
C VAL A 243 14.89 14.46 11.16
N PHE A 244 13.93 14.37 12.07
CA PHE A 244 13.49 15.46 12.95
C PHE A 244 14.01 15.33 14.38
#